data_fc275653abdc68d7234e3be71c49960f
#
_entry.id   fc275653abdc68d7234e3be71c49960f
#
_cell.length_a   1.000
_cell.length_b   1.000
_cell.length_c   1.000
_cell.angle_alpha   90.00
_cell.angle_beta   90.00
_cell.angle_gamma   90.00
#
_symmetry.space_group_name_H-M   'P 1'
#
loop_
_entity.id
_entity.type
_entity.pdbx_description
1 polymer ?
#
loop_
_entity_poly.entity_id
_entity_poly.type
_entity_poly.pdbx_seq_one_letter_code
_entity_poly.pdbx_strand_id
1 'polypeptide(L)'
;MMQVSYDQLYDAIRAEIPSFEVRYKDTSRWMRLFGAILFFNPAFMSRYVTTFRGKVYVPSAEWLMADRETFTAILAHEYIHLADARRLPVLFEFSYVFPQILALGALGALGAFWSLSWLWCLLFLVFLAPWPAPWRAHWERRGYGMTLLWRVQVEGRHLPSPDPTDPLVE
;
A
#
# COMPACT_ATOMS: atom_id res chain seq x y z
N MET A 1 -11.52 0.69 28.73
CA MET A 1 -11.08 0.57 27.34
C MET A 1 -11.04 1.97 26.74
N MET A 2 -9.95 2.37 26.13
CA MET A 2 -9.83 3.68 25.51
C MET A 2 -10.28 3.54 24.06
N GLN A 3 -11.46 4.05 23.72
CA GLN A 3 -11.96 4.04 22.35
C GLN A 3 -11.34 5.24 21.63
N VAL A 4 -10.35 4.98 20.78
CA VAL A 4 -9.71 6.02 19.96
C VAL A 4 -10.54 6.22 18.70
N SER A 5 -11.07 7.41 18.50
CA SER A 5 -11.83 7.75 17.29
C SER A 5 -10.91 7.99 16.08
N TYR A 6 -11.50 7.93 14.88
CA TYR A 6 -10.82 8.30 13.64
C TYR A 6 -10.20 9.71 13.74
N ASP A 7 -10.96 10.69 14.25
CA ASP A 7 -10.51 12.08 14.31
C ASP A 7 -9.30 12.24 15.25
N GLN A 8 -9.31 11.57 16.40
CA GLN A 8 -8.19 11.55 17.34
C GLN A 8 -6.93 10.95 16.71
N LEU A 9 -7.06 9.82 15.99
CA LEU A 9 -5.94 9.19 15.30
C LEU A 9 -5.44 10.07 14.16
N TYR A 10 -6.35 10.66 13.36
CA TYR A 10 -6.01 11.57 12.27
C TYR A 10 -5.21 12.77 12.78
N ASP A 11 -5.68 13.43 13.84
CA ASP A 11 -5.02 14.60 14.43
C ASP A 11 -3.65 14.23 15.03
N ALA A 12 -3.54 13.08 15.68
CA ALA A 12 -2.26 12.58 16.20
C ALA A 12 -1.24 12.35 15.09
N ILE A 13 -1.64 11.69 13.98
CA ILE A 13 -0.77 11.48 12.83
C ILE A 13 -0.37 12.81 12.20
N ARG A 14 -1.30 13.76 12.06
CA ARG A 14 -1.04 15.06 11.46
C ARG A 14 -0.11 15.93 12.33
N ALA A 15 -0.20 15.80 13.64
CA ALA A 15 0.72 16.48 14.56
C ALA A 15 2.16 15.99 14.40
N GLU A 16 2.35 14.69 14.17
CA GLU A 16 3.67 14.11 13.94
C GLU A 16 4.17 14.29 12.50
N ILE A 17 3.25 14.15 11.53
CA ILE A 17 3.54 14.25 10.09
C ILE A 17 2.71 15.39 9.49
N PRO A 18 3.17 16.64 9.51
CA PRO A 18 2.37 17.81 9.05
C PRO A 18 1.95 17.74 7.58
N SER A 19 2.65 16.95 6.75
CA SER A 19 2.30 16.72 5.34
C SER A 19 1.24 15.64 5.14
N PHE A 20 0.82 14.97 6.21
CA PHE A 20 -0.19 13.92 6.15
C PHE A 20 -1.55 14.47 5.73
N GLU A 21 -2.18 13.75 4.81
CA GLU A 21 -3.49 14.09 4.27
C GLU A 21 -4.15 12.81 3.74
N VAL A 22 -5.43 12.63 4.02
CA VAL A 22 -6.25 11.61 3.37
C VAL A 22 -6.88 12.20 2.12
N ARG A 23 -6.71 11.55 0.98
CA ARG A 23 -7.23 11.94 -0.33
C ARG A 23 -8.04 10.84 -0.97
N TYR A 24 -8.82 11.19 -1.99
CA TYR A 24 -9.64 10.25 -2.73
C TYR A 24 -8.97 9.88 -4.06
N LYS A 25 -9.00 8.58 -4.40
CA LYS A 25 -8.41 8.06 -5.64
C LYS A 25 -9.16 8.54 -6.87
N ASP A 26 -10.48 8.60 -6.79
CA ASP A 26 -11.38 9.02 -7.86
C ASP A 26 -11.11 10.47 -8.34
N THR A 27 -10.70 11.35 -7.43
CA THR A 27 -10.38 12.76 -7.75
C THR A 27 -8.89 12.98 -8.07
N SER A 28 -8.01 12.04 -7.70
CA SER A 28 -6.57 12.18 -7.87
C SER A 28 -6.12 11.83 -9.29
N ARG A 29 -5.45 12.77 -9.98
CA ARG A 29 -4.86 12.52 -11.31
C ARG A 29 -3.82 11.40 -11.29
N TRP A 30 -2.99 11.35 -10.25
CA TRP A 30 -1.97 10.31 -10.09
C TRP A 30 -2.59 8.93 -9.87
N MET A 31 -3.61 8.84 -9.01
CA MET A 31 -4.27 7.55 -8.75
C MET A 31 -5.05 7.07 -9.97
N ARG A 32 -5.68 7.95 -10.74
CA ARG A 32 -6.30 7.59 -12.01
C ARG A 32 -5.28 7.11 -13.05
N LEU A 33 -4.11 7.75 -13.12
CA LEU A 33 -3.03 7.28 -13.98
C LEU A 33 -2.54 5.89 -13.55
N PHE A 34 -2.32 5.67 -12.24
CA PHE A 34 -1.95 4.36 -11.73
C PHE A 34 -3.04 3.32 -11.98
N GLY A 35 -4.32 3.68 -11.81
CA GLY A 35 -5.45 2.81 -12.13
C GLY A 35 -5.49 2.43 -13.61
N ALA A 36 -5.14 3.36 -14.51
CA ALA A 36 -5.04 3.09 -15.94
C ALA A 36 -3.86 2.15 -16.28
N ILE A 37 -2.71 2.32 -15.62
CA ILE A 37 -1.56 1.41 -15.77
C ILE A 37 -1.88 0.03 -15.20
N LEU A 38 -2.58 -0.01 -14.06
CA LEU A 38 -2.98 -1.23 -13.36
C LEU A 38 -4.38 -1.72 -13.81
N PHE A 39 -4.74 -1.51 -15.08
CA PHE A 39 -6.06 -1.86 -15.62
C PHE A 39 -6.47 -3.32 -15.39
N PHE A 40 -5.48 -4.21 -15.25
CA PHE A 40 -5.67 -5.63 -14.92
C PHE A 40 -6.05 -5.87 -13.45
N ASN A 41 -5.98 -4.85 -12.59
CA ASN A 41 -6.36 -4.92 -11.18
C ASN A 41 -7.41 -3.86 -10.81
N PRO A 42 -8.70 -4.09 -11.14
CA PRO A 42 -9.77 -3.12 -10.87
C PRO A 42 -9.98 -2.83 -9.38
N ALA A 43 -9.57 -3.75 -8.50
CA ALA A 43 -9.62 -3.56 -7.05
C ALA A 43 -8.69 -2.43 -6.57
N PHE A 44 -7.68 -2.05 -7.34
CA PHE A 44 -6.78 -0.95 -7.00
C PHE A 44 -7.55 0.36 -6.76
N MET A 45 -8.51 0.69 -7.60
CA MET A 45 -9.29 1.93 -7.49
C MET A 45 -10.45 1.83 -6.50
N SER A 46 -11.01 0.62 -6.29
CA SER A 46 -12.30 0.43 -5.59
C SER A 46 -12.19 -0.15 -4.18
N ARG A 47 -11.08 -0.80 -3.82
CA ARG A 47 -10.95 -1.53 -2.56
C ARG A 47 -9.70 -1.21 -1.76
N TYR A 48 -8.54 -1.01 -2.42
CA TYR A 48 -7.29 -0.83 -1.72
C TYR A 48 -7.10 0.62 -1.25
N VAL A 49 -6.54 0.77 -0.07
CA VAL A 49 -5.93 2.01 0.40
C VAL A 49 -4.49 2.04 -0.11
N THR A 50 -3.95 3.21 -0.36
CA THR A 50 -2.60 3.34 -0.94
C THR A 50 -1.88 4.52 -0.31
N THR A 51 -0.75 4.28 0.34
CA THR A 51 0.14 5.35 0.77
C THR A 51 1.10 5.72 -0.34
N PHE A 52 1.13 7.01 -0.69
CA PHE A 52 2.02 7.54 -1.72
C PHE A 52 2.41 8.99 -1.41
N ARG A 53 3.73 9.28 -1.41
CA ARG A 53 4.30 10.61 -1.16
C ARG A 53 3.77 11.28 0.12
N GLY A 54 3.71 10.54 1.22
CA GLY A 54 3.25 11.03 2.52
C GLY A 54 1.74 11.27 2.64
N LYS A 55 0.95 10.78 1.71
CA LYS A 55 -0.51 10.89 1.69
C LYS A 55 -1.14 9.51 1.61
N VAL A 56 -2.29 9.36 2.24
CA VAL A 56 -3.09 8.13 2.19
C VAL A 56 -4.25 8.34 1.22
N TYR A 57 -4.37 7.47 0.23
CA TYR A 57 -5.41 7.52 -0.79
C TYR A 57 -6.43 6.42 -0.56
N VAL A 58 -7.67 6.80 -0.31
CA VAL A 58 -8.83 5.91 -0.20
C VAL A 58 -9.65 5.91 -1.48
N PRO A 59 -10.45 4.87 -1.78
CA PRO A 59 -11.23 4.78 -3.01
C PRO A 59 -12.09 6.02 -3.29
N SER A 60 -13.01 6.36 -2.37
CA SER A 60 -13.90 7.52 -2.47
C SER A 60 -14.33 8.04 -1.10
N ALA A 61 -15.04 9.16 -1.06
CA ALA A 61 -15.62 9.70 0.16
C ALA A 61 -16.70 8.76 0.74
N GLU A 62 -17.53 8.19 -0.12
CA GLU A 62 -18.58 7.24 0.30
C GLU A 62 -17.95 5.98 0.91
N TRP A 63 -16.85 5.48 0.33
CA TRP A 63 -16.13 4.33 0.87
C TRP A 63 -15.62 4.59 2.28
N LEU A 64 -15.06 5.78 2.52
CA LEU A 64 -14.57 6.20 3.84
C LEU A 64 -15.71 6.31 4.87
N MET A 65 -16.87 6.83 4.45
CA MET A 65 -18.02 7.03 5.32
C MET A 65 -18.79 5.74 5.63
N ALA A 66 -18.71 4.74 4.74
CA ALA A 66 -19.45 3.48 4.90
C ALA A 66 -18.98 2.65 6.10
N ASP A 67 -17.67 2.67 6.41
CA ASP A 67 -17.11 1.93 7.55
C ASP A 67 -15.88 2.67 8.10
N ARG A 68 -16.17 3.74 8.85
CA ARG A 68 -15.13 4.59 9.43
C ARG A 68 -14.34 3.89 10.55
N GLU A 69 -14.95 2.93 11.22
CA GLU A 69 -14.29 2.16 12.27
C GLU A 69 -13.22 1.24 11.69
N THR A 70 -13.58 0.43 10.70
CA THR A 70 -12.61 -0.40 9.97
C THR A 70 -11.52 0.45 9.35
N PHE A 71 -11.86 1.63 8.78
CA PHE A 71 -10.86 2.52 8.23
C PHE A 71 -9.88 3.05 9.30
N THR A 72 -10.32 3.24 10.53
CA THR A 72 -9.42 3.68 11.62
C THR A 72 -8.30 2.65 11.87
N ALA A 73 -8.63 1.36 11.86
CA ALA A 73 -7.62 0.29 11.95
C ALA A 73 -6.69 0.26 10.72
N ILE A 74 -7.24 0.48 9.51
CA ILE A 74 -6.44 0.60 8.29
C ILE A 74 -5.53 1.84 8.38
N LEU A 75 -6.01 2.96 8.88
CA LEU A 75 -5.21 4.16 9.04
C LEU A 75 -4.03 3.97 10.01
N ALA A 76 -4.22 3.17 11.08
CA ALA A 76 -3.13 2.79 11.97
C ALA A 76 -2.07 1.93 11.25
N HIS A 77 -2.48 1.05 10.33
CA HIS A 77 -1.58 0.32 9.45
C HIS A 77 -0.80 1.27 8.52
N GLU A 78 -1.51 2.15 7.83
CA GLU A 78 -0.93 3.11 6.88
C GLU A 78 0.03 4.11 7.57
N TYR A 79 -0.19 4.41 8.85
CA TYR A 79 0.74 5.23 9.63
C TYR A 79 2.15 4.64 9.67
N ILE A 80 2.29 3.31 9.78
CA ILE A 80 3.60 2.65 9.74
C ILE A 80 4.28 2.88 8.39
N HIS A 81 3.53 2.75 7.28
CA HIS A 81 4.07 3.03 5.95
C HIS A 81 4.46 4.51 5.78
N LEU A 82 3.69 5.44 6.34
CA LEU A 82 4.04 6.86 6.35
C LEU A 82 5.34 7.11 7.12
N ALA A 83 5.51 6.48 8.29
CA ALA A 83 6.70 6.60 9.11
C ALA A 83 7.93 6.00 8.41
N ASP A 84 7.78 4.83 7.76
CA ASP A 84 8.83 4.17 7.00
C ASP A 84 9.23 4.98 5.75
N ALA A 85 8.25 5.48 5.01
CA ALA A 85 8.49 6.34 3.85
C ALA A 85 9.18 7.67 4.24
N ARG A 86 8.91 8.20 5.44
CA ARG A 86 9.59 9.40 5.94
C ARG A 86 11.04 9.13 6.31
N ARG A 87 11.33 7.95 6.87
CA ARG A 87 12.69 7.55 7.26
C ARG A 87 13.57 7.24 6.05
N LEU A 88 13.01 6.56 5.05
CA LEU A 88 13.71 6.01 3.90
C LEU A 88 12.89 6.27 2.60
N PRO A 89 12.65 7.53 2.22
CA PRO A 89 11.63 7.88 1.22
C PRO A 89 11.87 7.19 -0.13
N VAL A 90 13.09 7.22 -0.66
CA VAL A 90 13.41 6.61 -1.95
C VAL A 90 13.48 5.08 -1.84
N LEU A 91 14.11 4.58 -0.79
CA LEU A 91 14.29 3.15 -0.59
C LEU A 91 12.94 2.46 -0.34
N PHE A 92 12.06 3.06 0.46
CA PHE A 92 10.73 2.54 0.71
C PHE A 92 9.93 2.41 -0.58
N GLU A 93 9.76 3.51 -1.33
CA GLU A 93 8.97 3.52 -2.56
C GLU A 93 9.54 2.56 -3.61
N PHE A 94 10.87 2.56 -3.81
CA PHE A 94 11.52 1.67 -4.77
C PHE A 94 11.39 0.20 -4.38
N SER A 95 11.70 -0.14 -3.13
CA SER A 95 11.64 -1.52 -2.65
C SER A 95 10.22 -2.08 -2.61
N TYR A 96 9.22 -1.21 -2.38
CA TYR A 96 7.82 -1.62 -2.36
C TYR A 96 7.32 -2.09 -3.73
N VAL A 97 7.82 -1.47 -4.81
CA VAL A 97 7.45 -1.82 -6.18
C VAL A 97 8.44 -2.76 -6.87
N PHE A 98 9.55 -3.11 -6.19
CA PHE A 98 10.52 -4.09 -6.69
C PHE A 98 9.98 -5.52 -6.49
N PRO A 99 10.11 -6.46 -7.46
CA PRO A 99 10.84 -6.34 -8.74
C PRO A 99 10.01 -5.78 -9.91
N GLN A 100 8.73 -5.49 -9.73
CA GLN A 100 7.82 -5.11 -10.82
C GLN A 100 8.27 -3.83 -11.56
N ILE A 101 8.98 -2.93 -10.88
CA ILE A 101 9.53 -1.72 -11.52
C ILE A 101 10.51 -2.05 -12.67
N LEU A 102 11.13 -3.23 -12.67
CA LEU A 102 12.02 -3.67 -13.73
C LEU A 102 11.29 -3.83 -15.07
N ALA A 103 9.96 -4.03 -15.04
CA ALA A 103 9.15 -4.07 -16.25
C ALA A 103 9.23 -2.77 -17.08
N LEU A 104 9.60 -1.64 -16.46
CA LEU A 104 9.89 -0.40 -17.20
C LEU A 104 11.03 -0.56 -18.20
N GLY A 105 11.92 -1.53 -18.02
CA GLY A 105 12.96 -1.87 -19.01
C GLY A 105 12.38 -2.23 -20.38
N ALA A 106 11.12 -2.71 -20.44
CA ALA A 106 10.44 -2.97 -21.71
C ALA A 106 10.27 -1.71 -22.58
N LEU A 107 10.31 -0.51 -22.00
CA LEU A 107 10.29 0.75 -22.75
C LEU A 107 11.50 0.88 -23.67
N GLY A 108 12.61 0.18 -23.40
CA GLY A 108 13.75 0.09 -24.31
C GLY A 108 13.37 -0.48 -25.68
N ALA A 109 12.29 -1.27 -25.79
CA ALA A 109 11.82 -1.77 -27.08
C ALA A 109 11.42 -0.65 -28.07
N LEU A 110 11.19 0.58 -27.59
CA LEU A 110 11.02 1.76 -28.46
C LEU A 110 12.28 2.02 -29.32
N GLY A 111 13.46 1.55 -28.87
CA GLY A 111 14.69 1.59 -29.66
C GLY A 111 14.66 0.70 -30.91
N ALA A 112 13.64 -0.13 -31.13
CA ALA A 112 13.48 -0.95 -32.31
C ALA A 112 13.44 -0.12 -33.63
N PHE A 113 13.12 1.17 -33.55
CA PHE A 113 13.24 2.10 -34.67
C PHE A 113 14.69 2.23 -35.22
N TRP A 114 15.69 2.00 -34.35
CA TRP A 114 17.11 2.02 -34.73
C TRP A 114 17.69 0.62 -35.00
N SER A 115 17.27 -0.37 -34.20
CA SER A 115 17.71 -1.76 -34.34
C SER A 115 16.71 -2.72 -33.73
N LEU A 116 16.37 -3.80 -34.45
CA LEU A 116 15.48 -4.86 -34.00
C LEU A 116 15.99 -5.55 -32.72
N SER A 117 17.28 -5.47 -32.42
CA SER A 117 17.82 -6.03 -31.15
C SER A 117 17.21 -5.42 -29.90
N TRP A 118 16.69 -4.18 -29.97
CA TRP A 118 15.99 -3.56 -28.83
C TRP A 118 14.68 -4.28 -28.44
N LEU A 119 14.12 -5.13 -29.31
CA LEU A 119 12.94 -5.93 -28.99
C LEU A 119 13.21 -6.91 -27.84
N TRP A 120 14.46 -7.28 -27.57
CA TRP A 120 14.81 -8.07 -26.37
C TRP A 120 14.41 -7.39 -25.07
N CYS A 121 14.25 -6.07 -25.07
CA CYS A 121 13.73 -5.34 -23.91
C CYS A 121 12.32 -5.76 -23.53
N LEU A 122 11.53 -6.35 -24.43
CA LEU A 122 10.21 -6.89 -24.09
C LEU A 122 10.28 -8.04 -23.07
N LEU A 123 11.42 -8.70 -22.92
CA LEU A 123 11.62 -9.72 -21.88
C LEU A 123 11.43 -9.14 -20.47
N PHE A 124 11.65 -7.84 -20.27
CA PHE A 124 11.38 -7.18 -18.98
C PHE A 124 9.91 -7.23 -18.58
N LEU A 125 8.97 -7.48 -19.52
CA LEU A 125 7.56 -7.67 -19.19
C LEU A 125 7.31 -8.88 -18.29
N VAL A 126 8.24 -9.83 -18.22
CA VAL A 126 8.18 -10.96 -17.30
C VAL A 126 8.07 -10.48 -15.84
N PHE A 127 8.62 -9.31 -15.51
CA PHE A 127 8.54 -8.73 -14.17
C PHE A 127 7.15 -8.20 -13.79
N LEU A 128 6.19 -8.15 -14.72
CA LEU A 128 4.78 -7.90 -14.38
C LEU A 128 4.09 -9.11 -13.74
N ALA A 129 4.68 -10.30 -13.87
CA ALA A 129 4.18 -11.49 -13.18
C ALA A 129 4.20 -11.30 -11.64
N PRO A 130 3.40 -12.04 -10.88
CA PRO A 130 3.34 -11.95 -9.43
C PRO A 130 4.57 -12.59 -8.75
N TRP A 131 5.73 -12.01 -8.99
CA TRP A 131 6.96 -12.44 -8.35
C TRP A 131 6.93 -12.20 -6.85
N PRO A 132 7.55 -13.07 -6.06
CA PRO A 132 7.78 -12.83 -4.64
C PRO A 132 8.45 -11.46 -4.44
N ALA A 133 7.86 -10.64 -3.58
CA ALA A 133 8.35 -9.29 -3.27
C ALA A 133 8.75 -9.22 -1.77
N PRO A 134 9.92 -9.75 -1.38
CA PRO A 134 10.31 -9.90 0.03
C PRO A 134 10.37 -8.56 0.75
N TRP A 135 10.76 -7.49 0.06
CA TRP A 135 10.78 -6.14 0.64
C TRP A 135 9.38 -5.63 0.94
N ARG A 136 8.43 -5.83 0.01
CA ARG A 136 7.01 -5.51 0.28
C ARG A 136 6.49 -6.31 1.46
N ALA A 137 6.74 -7.62 1.49
CA ALA A 137 6.34 -8.46 2.61
C ALA A 137 6.96 -8.01 3.95
N HIS A 138 8.18 -7.47 3.94
CA HIS A 138 8.79 -6.87 5.13
C HIS A 138 8.02 -5.65 5.62
N TRP A 139 7.68 -4.71 4.73
CA TRP A 139 6.92 -3.51 5.09
C TRP A 139 5.51 -3.84 5.56
N GLU A 140 4.83 -4.74 4.83
CA GLU A 140 3.48 -5.20 5.18
C GLU A 140 3.42 -5.87 6.55
N ARG A 141 4.41 -6.71 6.91
CA ARG A 141 4.47 -7.32 8.25
C ARG A 141 4.49 -6.28 9.36
N ARG A 142 5.17 -5.15 9.16
CA ARG A 142 5.19 -4.05 10.12
C ARG A 142 3.82 -3.38 10.24
N GLY A 143 3.17 -3.10 9.12
CA GLY A 143 1.82 -2.56 9.08
C GLY A 143 0.81 -3.50 9.76
N TYR A 144 0.84 -4.81 9.44
CA TYR A 144 -0.03 -5.80 10.10
C TYR A 144 0.25 -5.94 11.59
N GLY A 145 1.51 -5.82 12.01
CA GLY A 145 1.86 -5.76 13.43
C GLY A 145 1.12 -4.63 14.14
N MET A 146 1.05 -3.44 13.55
CA MET A 146 0.28 -2.31 14.08
C MET A 146 -1.22 -2.60 14.09
N THR A 147 -1.75 -3.21 13.03
CA THR A 147 -3.18 -3.60 12.98
C THR A 147 -3.54 -4.57 14.13
N LEU A 148 -2.67 -5.53 14.42
CA LEU A 148 -2.87 -6.47 15.51
C LEU A 148 -2.84 -5.76 16.88
N LEU A 149 -1.84 -4.90 17.10
CA LEU A 149 -1.76 -4.08 18.32
C LEU A 149 -3.00 -3.21 18.50
N TRP A 150 -3.47 -2.58 17.43
CA TRP A 150 -4.69 -1.79 17.43
C TRP A 150 -5.91 -2.61 17.87
N ARG A 151 -6.10 -3.79 17.27
CA ARG A 151 -7.23 -4.68 17.59
C ARG A 151 -7.19 -5.15 19.04
N VAL A 152 -6.02 -5.46 19.58
CA VAL A 152 -5.88 -5.91 20.96
C VAL A 152 -6.06 -4.77 21.96
N GLN A 153 -5.41 -3.63 21.73
CA GLN A 153 -5.36 -2.54 22.71
C GLN A 153 -6.55 -1.59 22.63
N VAL A 154 -7.03 -1.31 21.43
CA VAL A 154 -8.08 -0.32 21.18
C VAL A 154 -9.46 -0.99 21.08
N GLU A 155 -9.57 -2.03 20.26
CA GLU A 155 -10.84 -2.74 20.07
C GLU A 155 -11.09 -3.79 21.17
N GLY A 156 -10.08 -4.12 21.98
CA GLY A 156 -10.19 -5.13 23.04
C GLY A 156 -10.43 -6.55 22.52
N ARG A 157 -10.12 -6.79 21.27
CA ARG A 157 -10.25 -8.13 20.68
C ARG A 157 -9.11 -9.02 21.19
N HIS A 158 -9.44 -10.18 21.71
CA HIS A 158 -8.43 -11.22 21.95
C HIS A 158 -7.89 -11.71 20.61
N LEU A 159 -6.56 -11.84 20.52
CA LEU A 159 -5.97 -12.56 19.40
C LEU A 159 -6.56 -13.98 19.40
N PRO A 160 -6.96 -14.51 18.23
CA PRO A 160 -7.31 -15.92 18.16
C PRO A 160 -6.13 -16.73 18.70
N SER A 161 -6.42 -17.63 19.62
CA SER A 161 -5.41 -18.62 20.07
C SER A 161 -4.93 -19.34 18.82
N PRO A 162 -3.61 -19.52 18.64
CA PRO A 162 -3.12 -20.33 17.53
C PRO A 162 -3.78 -21.71 17.64
N ASP A 163 -4.59 -22.04 16.65
CA ASP A 163 -5.19 -23.35 16.57
C ASP A 163 -4.05 -24.35 16.31
N PRO A 164 -3.77 -25.28 17.23
CA PRO A 164 -2.69 -26.24 17.04
C PRO A 164 -2.92 -27.18 15.84
N THR A 165 -4.10 -27.11 15.22
CA THR A 165 -4.46 -27.87 14.01
C THR A 165 -4.35 -27.04 12.73
N ASP A 166 -3.98 -25.76 12.81
CA ASP A 166 -3.80 -24.90 11.63
C ASP A 166 -2.48 -25.29 10.93
N PRO A 167 -2.54 -25.82 9.69
CA PRO A 167 -1.36 -26.27 8.94
C PRO A 167 -0.40 -25.10 8.57
N LEU A 168 -0.70 -23.84 8.91
CA LEU A 168 0.15 -22.68 8.67
C LEU A 168 1.05 -22.33 9.86
N VAL A 169 1.06 -23.16 10.93
CA VAL A 169 1.87 -22.95 12.15
C VAL A 169 3.19 -23.78 12.12
N GLU A 170 3.55 -24.41 11.01
CA GLU A 170 4.87 -25.02 10.79
C GLU A 170 5.89 -24.09 10.14
#